data_1392eb54fa5711aa68afdbfb717b3dd4
#
_entry.id   1392eb54fa5711aa68afdbfb717b3dd4
#
_cell.length_a   1.000
_cell.length_b   1.000
_cell.length_c   1.000
_cell.angle_alpha   90.00
_cell.angle_beta   90.00
_cell.angle_gamma   90.00
#
_symmetry.space_group_name_H-M   'P 1'
#
loop_
_entity.id
_entity.type
_entity.pdbx_description
1 polymer ?
#
loop_
_entity_poly.entity_id
_entity_poly.type
_entity_poly.pdbx_seq_one_letter_code
_entity_poly.pdbx_strand_id
1 'polypeptide(L)'
;MGNFTLGRYLPLDSPIHKMDPRAKIIAMLVMLIAVFIPAGWIGYGVIFIVAASTILISKLSFGFIWKSMKPMLMMLFFLLIINAFVMKTGEPLLTLGSFVIYSGAVFQTLYIAIRLMLMIMITTCLTATTKPLDMTLGIEDLLMPLKKFHVPAHEIAMLISIALRFIPDLIEETQRIMKAQQSRGVDMKEGKLMERVMAILSLIVPLFVSALQRAEDLANAMEARGYSPGEKRTRYKVLKMGKRDYFLLLGAFTTLIVMIGLAILL
;
A
#
# COMPACT_ATOMS: atom_id res chain seq x y z
N MET A 1 18.00 17.76 -2.60
CA MET A 1 17.36 16.99 -3.67
C MET A 1 16.86 15.70 -3.04
N GLY A 2 15.56 15.62 -2.72
CA GLY A 2 15.00 14.43 -2.11
C GLY A 2 14.96 13.31 -3.17
N ASN A 3 15.62 12.19 -2.87
CA ASN A 3 15.47 10.98 -3.64
C ASN A 3 13.98 10.60 -3.66
N PHE A 4 13.31 10.87 -4.77
CA PHE A 4 11.96 10.38 -5.03
C PHE A 4 12.06 8.88 -5.25
N THR A 5 12.07 8.12 -4.16
CA THR A 5 11.88 6.67 -4.25
C THR A 5 10.42 6.44 -4.58
N LEU A 6 10.16 5.87 -5.76
CA LEU A 6 8.83 5.40 -6.15
C LEU A 6 8.32 4.40 -5.10
N GLY A 7 7.40 4.85 -4.24
CA GLY A 7 6.88 4.04 -3.14
C GLY A 7 7.76 4.03 -1.89
N ARG A 8 7.29 3.34 -0.86
CA ARG A 8 7.99 3.17 0.44
C ARG A 8 8.96 1.98 0.44
N TYR A 9 9.43 1.53 -0.73
CA TYR A 9 10.38 0.42 -0.82
C TYR A 9 11.73 0.82 -0.23
N LEU A 10 12.25 -0.02 0.67
CA LEU A 10 13.58 0.11 1.27
C LEU A 10 14.49 -0.97 0.68
N PRO A 11 15.57 -0.61 -0.03
CA PRO A 11 16.50 -1.58 -0.61
C PRO A 11 17.39 -2.21 0.47
N LEU A 12 16.81 -3.09 1.29
CA LEU A 12 17.52 -3.84 2.32
C LEU A 12 17.76 -5.29 1.86
N ASP A 13 18.85 -5.88 2.31
CA ASP A 13 19.17 -7.28 2.04
C ASP A 13 18.64 -8.17 3.17
N SER A 14 17.44 -8.72 2.97
CA SER A 14 16.83 -9.69 3.90
C SER A 14 16.22 -10.87 3.15
N PRO A 15 16.01 -12.02 3.83
CA PRO A 15 15.33 -13.16 3.22
C PRO A 15 13.98 -12.81 2.60
N ILE A 16 13.20 -11.93 3.26
CA ILE A 16 11.88 -11.52 2.80
C ILE A 16 11.96 -10.67 1.52
N HIS A 17 12.97 -9.81 1.37
CA HIS A 17 13.14 -9.02 0.13
C HIS A 17 13.33 -9.91 -1.10
N LYS A 18 13.97 -11.08 -0.94
CA LYS A 18 14.28 -12.04 -2.02
C LYS A 18 13.12 -13.00 -2.35
N MET A 19 12.04 -12.99 -1.57
CA MET A 19 10.88 -13.83 -1.79
C MET A 19 10.04 -13.36 -2.97
N ASP A 20 9.30 -14.32 -3.56
CA ASP A 20 8.41 -14.08 -4.70
C ASP A 20 7.28 -13.10 -4.32
N PRO A 21 7.03 -12.03 -5.10
CA PRO A 21 5.97 -11.07 -4.85
C PRO A 21 4.58 -11.70 -4.73
N ARG A 22 4.29 -12.78 -5.50
CA ARG A 22 3.01 -13.49 -5.45
C ARG A 22 2.74 -14.08 -4.08
N ALA A 23 3.75 -14.76 -3.51
CA ALA A 23 3.65 -15.34 -2.17
C ALA A 23 3.42 -14.28 -1.10
N LYS A 24 4.11 -13.15 -1.20
CA LYS A 24 3.96 -12.02 -0.26
C LYS A 24 2.56 -11.39 -0.34
N ILE A 25 2.03 -11.20 -1.55
CA ILE A 25 0.68 -10.65 -1.74
C ILE A 25 -0.37 -11.58 -1.16
N ILE A 26 -0.29 -12.89 -1.46
CA ILE A 26 -1.21 -13.89 -0.90
C ILE A 26 -1.09 -13.94 0.63
N ALA A 27 0.12 -14.01 1.17
CA ALA A 27 0.35 -14.04 2.61
C ALA A 27 -0.21 -12.79 3.30
N MET A 28 -0.01 -11.58 2.70
CA MET A 28 -0.59 -10.35 3.21
C MET A 28 -2.11 -10.41 3.24
N LEU A 29 -2.76 -10.83 2.15
CA LEU A 29 -4.22 -10.93 2.07
C LEU A 29 -4.77 -11.92 3.10
N VAL A 30 -4.15 -13.08 3.24
CA VAL A 30 -4.53 -14.10 4.23
C VAL A 30 -4.38 -13.53 5.65
N MET A 31 -3.29 -12.85 5.95
CA MET A 31 -3.06 -12.22 7.25
C MET A 31 -4.06 -11.08 7.52
N LEU A 32 -4.41 -10.26 6.52
CA LEU A 32 -5.44 -9.23 6.66
C LEU A 32 -6.81 -9.86 6.97
N ILE A 33 -7.18 -10.96 6.31
CA ILE A 33 -8.41 -11.70 6.63
C ILE A 33 -8.35 -12.22 8.07
N ALA A 34 -7.21 -12.78 8.50
CA ALA A 34 -7.03 -13.28 9.86
C ALA A 34 -7.25 -12.20 10.92
N VAL A 35 -6.83 -10.95 10.67
CA VAL A 35 -7.05 -9.82 11.60
C VAL A 35 -8.53 -9.51 11.81
N PHE A 36 -9.41 -9.79 10.84
CA PHE A 36 -10.85 -9.55 10.96
C PHE A 36 -11.60 -10.62 11.75
N ILE A 37 -10.98 -11.77 12.00
CA ILE A 37 -11.60 -12.86 12.76
C ILE A 37 -11.66 -12.46 14.25
N PRO A 38 -12.84 -12.52 14.90
CA PRO A 38 -13.01 -12.12 16.29
C PRO A 38 -12.51 -13.22 17.24
N ALA A 39 -11.21 -13.38 17.37
CA ALA A 39 -10.55 -14.37 18.25
C ALA A 39 -10.06 -13.75 19.58
N GLY A 40 -10.71 -12.68 20.03
CA GLY A 40 -10.38 -12.00 21.29
C GLY A 40 -8.96 -11.42 21.34
N TRP A 41 -8.49 -11.13 22.56
CA TRP A 41 -7.16 -10.55 22.81
C TRP A 41 -6.02 -11.51 22.49
N ILE A 42 -6.25 -12.81 22.69
CA ILE A 42 -5.27 -13.87 22.43
C ILE A 42 -4.97 -13.94 20.94
N GLY A 43 -6.00 -13.86 20.08
CA GLY A 43 -5.84 -13.85 18.63
C GLY A 43 -4.97 -12.68 18.14
N TYR A 44 -5.20 -11.48 18.68
CA TYR A 44 -4.35 -10.33 18.33
C TYR A 44 -2.91 -10.50 18.79
N GLY A 45 -2.68 -11.15 19.96
CA GLY A 45 -1.34 -11.51 20.41
C GLY A 45 -0.61 -12.43 19.43
N VAL A 46 -1.30 -13.46 18.91
CA VAL A 46 -0.73 -14.38 17.90
C VAL A 46 -0.36 -13.64 16.62
N ILE A 47 -1.27 -12.83 16.07
CA ILE A 47 -1.00 -12.06 14.85
C ILE A 47 0.14 -11.07 15.06
N PHE A 48 0.19 -10.41 16.23
CA PHE A 48 1.26 -9.49 16.58
C PHE A 48 2.64 -10.19 16.58
N ILE A 49 2.74 -11.38 17.18
CA ILE A 49 3.99 -12.15 17.20
C ILE A 49 4.42 -12.50 15.76
N VAL A 50 3.50 -12.95 14.92
CA VAL A 50 3.78 -13.28 13.51
C VAL A 50 4.19 -12.04 12.72
N ALA A 51 3.48 -10.93 12.87
CA ALA A 51 3.80 -9.66 12.20
C ALA A 51 5.15 -9.10 12.69
N ALA A 52 5.42 -9.11 13.99
CA ALA A 52 6.68 -8.66 14.56
C ALA A 52 7.87 -9.53 14.09
N SER A 53 7.70 -10.85 14.05
CA SER A 53 8.73 -11.76 13.54
C SER A 53 9.06 -11.52 12.07
N THR A 54 8.03 -11.29 11.23
CA THR A 54 8.25 -10.95 9.81
C THR A 54 8.97 -9.60 9.65
N ILE A 55 8.66 -8.61 10.45
CA ILE A 55 9.32 -7.30 10.46
C ILE A 55 10.80 -7.44 10.88
N LEU A 56 11.09 -8.20 11.93
CA LEU A 56 12.46 -8.43 12.39
C LEU A 56 13.29 -9.15 11.32
N ILE A 57 12.76 -10.21 10.69
CA ILE A 57 13.40 -10.93 9.59
C ILE A 57 13.60 -10.01 8.37
N SER A 58 12.70 -9.07 8.13
CA SER A 58 12.80 -8.06 7.06
C SER A 58 13.88 -7.01 7.32
N LYS A 59 14.45 -6.95 8.54
CA LYS A 59 15.40 -5.92 8.99
C LYS A 59 14.86 -4.47 8.86
N LEU A 60 13.54 -4.33 8.94
CA LEU A 60 12.92 -3.00 8.91
C LEU A 60 13.16 -2.29 10.25
N SER A 61 13.53 -1.00 10.18
CA SER A 61 13.71 -0.22 11.40
C SER A 61 12.37 0.04 12.10
N PHE A 62 12.36 -0.07 13.41
CA PHE A 62 11.17 0.22 14.22
C PHE A 62 10.66 1.66 14.00
N GLY A 63 11.57 2.62 13.82
CA GLY A 63 11.22 4.00 13.51
C GLY A 63 10.44 4.18 12.21
N PHE A 64 10.72 3.35 11.18
CA PHE A 64 9.97 3.37 9.92
C PHE A 64 8.51 2.92 10.12
N ILE A 65 8.31 1.87 10.90
CA ILE A 65 6.97 1.36 11.23
C ILE A 65 6.21 2.38 12.07
N TRP A 66 6.85 2.93 13.11
CA TRP A 66 6.27 3.97 13.95
C TRP A 66 5.83 5.20 13.16
N LYS A 67 6.67 5.65 12.21
CA LYS A 67 6.33 6.75 11.32
C LYS A 67 5.12 6.46 10.42
N SER A 68 4.93 5.20 10.02
CA SER A 68 3.76 4.76 9.26
C SER A 68 2.48 4.72 10.10
N MET A 69 2.60 4.53 11.43
CA MET A 69 1.48 4.49 12.36
C MET A 69 1.06 5.87 12.87
N LYS A 70 1.97 6.86 12.84
CA LYS A 70 1.71 8.20 13.39
C LYS A 70 0.43 8.87 12.88
N PRO A 71 0.07 8.83 11.56
CA PRO A 71 -1.19 9.42 11.09
C PRO A 71 -2.44 8.78 11.69
N MET A 72 -2.36 7.48 12.03
CA MET A 72 -3.47 6.74 12.63
C MET A 72 -3.80 7.22 14.05
N LEU A 73 -2.80 7.68 14.82
CA LEU A 73 -3.01 8.15 16.19
C LEU A 73 -4.01 9.30 16.27
N MET A 74 -3.95 10.22 15.31
CA MET A 74 -4.92 11.32 15.21
C MET A 74 -6.34 10.79 14.97
N MET A 75 -6.50 9.83 14.06
CA MET A 75 -7.79 9.21 13.78
C MET A 75 -8.33 8.46 15.01
N LEU A 76 -7.46 7.74 15.73
CA LEU A 76 -7.84 7.03 16.97
C LEU A 76 -8.29 7.98 18.08
N PHE A 77 -7.67 9.14 18.18
CA PHE A 77 -8.09 10.18 19.12
C PHE A 77 -9.52 10.65 18.83
N PHE A 78 -9.85 10.94 17.57
CA PHE A 78 -11.22 11.28 17.19
C PHE A 78 -12.20 10.12 17.42
N LEU A 79 -11.78 8.89 17.10
CA LEU A 79 -12.60 7.70 17.35
C LEU A 79 -12.89 7.51 18.83
N LEU A 80 -11.92 7.76 19.70
CA LEU A 80 -12.13 7.72 21.16
C LEU A 80 -13.18 8.75 21.61
N ILE A 81 -13.12 9.97 21.08
CA ILE A 81 -14.10 11.00 21.39
C ILE A 81 -15.49 10.54 20.91
N ILE A 82 -15.64 10.06 19.69
CA ILE A 82 -16.92 9.59 19.15
C ILE A 82 -17.47 8.43 19.99
N ASN A 83 -16.65 7.44 20.31
CA ASN A 83 -17.06 6.29 21.10
C ASN A 83 -17.45 6.72 22.53
N ALA A 84 -16.78 7.69 23.12
CA ALA A 84 -17.11 8.23 24.43
C ALA A 84 -18.50 8.90 24.47
N PHE A 85 -18.96 9.49 23.36
CA PHE A 85 -20.31 10.06 23.25
C PHE A 85 -21.38 9.02 22.94
N VAL A 86 -21.05 8.03 22.11
CA VAL A 86 -22.02 7.07 21.56
C VAL A 86 -22.19 5.84 22.47
N MET A 87 -21.08 5.32 23.01
CA MET A 87 -21.11 4.08 23.79
C MET A 87 -21.35 4.36 25.28
N LYS A 88 -22.46 3.85 25.77
CA LYS A 88 -22.86 3.93 27.20
C LYS A 88 -22.84 2.55 27.88
N THR A 89 -21.93 1.65 27.43
CA THR A 89 -21.80 0.29 27.93
C THR A 89 -20.61 0.17 28.88
N GLY A 90 -20.76 -0.60 29.96
CA GLY A 90 -19.72 -0.84 30.96
C GLY A 90 -19.78 0.10 32.15
N GLU A 91 -18.75 0.05 33.00
CA GLU A 91 -18.65 0.88 34.20
C GLU A 91 -18.21 2.31 33.87
N PRO A 92 -18.69 3.32 34.57
CA PRO A 92 -18.25 4.70 34.38
C PRO A 92 -16.82 4.86 34.91
N LEU A 93 -15.87 5.15 33.99
CA LEU A 93 -14.46 5.37 34.34
C LEU A 93 -14.17 6.82 34.76
N LEU A 94 -14.82 7.78 34.10
CA LEU A 94 -14.60 9.20 34.36
C LEU A 94 -15.92 9.96 34.25
N THR A 95 -16.28 10.66 35.31
CA THR A 95 -17.47 11.52 35.35
C THR A 95 -17.03 12.98 35.39
N LEU A 96 -17.22 13.71 34.31
CA LEU A 96 -16.94 15.14 34.18
C LEU A 96 -18.30 15.88 34.10
N GLY A 97 -18.92 16.12 35.23
CA GLY A 97 -20.24 16.74 35.30
C GLY A 97 -21.32 15.92 34.58
N SER A 98 -21.89 16.44 33.49
CA SER A 98 -22.88 15.73 32.67
C SER A 98 -22.28 14.74 31.67
N PHE A 99 -20.97 14.66 31.56
CA PHE A 99 -20.26 13.81 30.60
C PHE A 99 -19.64 12.61 31.33
N VAL A 100 -20.03 11.39 30.93
CA VAL A 100 -19.54 10.14 31.53
C VAL A 100 -18.85 9.31 30.44
N ILE A 101 -17.57 8.99 30.65
CA ILE A 101 -16.83 8.07 29.81
C ILE A 101 -16.97 6.66 30.38
N TYR A 102 -17.53 5.75 29.59
CA TYR A 102 -17.73 4.35 29.98
C TYR A 102 -16.53 3.49 29.56
N SER A 103 -16.26 2.45 30.33
CA SER A 103 -15.17 1.49 30.04
C SER A 103 -15.32 0.83 28.69
N GLY A 104 -16.53 0.56 28.25
CA GLY A 104 -16.80 0.00 26.91
C GLY A 104 -16.28 0.85 25.76
N ALA A 105 -16.39 2.18 25.84
CA ALA A 105 -15.86 3.09 24.84
C ALA A 105 -14.33 2.98 24.70
N VAL A 106 -13.62 2.88 25.82
CA VAL A 106 -12.16 2.77 25.86
C VAL A 106 -11.71 1.41 25.33
N PHE A 107 -12.32 0.30 25.81
CA PHE A 107 -11.98 -1.05 25.35
C PHE A 107 -12.27 -1.24 23.85
N GLN A 108 -13.39 -0.73 23.36
CA GLN A 108 -13.71 -0.80 21.92
C GLN A 108 -12.72 0.00 21.08
N THR A 109 -12.35 1.19 21.53
CA THR A 109 -11.36 2.01 20.84
C THR A 109 -9.99 1.32 20.82
N LEU A 110 -9.58 0.72 21.95
CA LEU A 110 -8.32 -0.02 22.05
C LEU A 110 -8.33 -1.25 21.13
N TYR A 111 -9.45 -1.97 21.06
CA TYR A 111 -9.63 -3.12 20.18
C TYR A 111 -9.47 -2.73 18.69
N ILE A 112 -10.11 -1.64 18.29
CA ILE A 112 -9.98 -1.10 16.93
C ILE A 112 -8.54 -0.58 16.69
N ALA A 113 -7.93 0.07 17.67
CA ALA A 113 -6.56 0.57 17.59
C ALA A 113 -5.55 -0.55 17.30
N ILE A 114 -5.62 -1.65 18.05
CA ILE A 114 -4.73 -2.81 17.87
C ILE A 114 -4.98 -3.45 16.49
N ARG A 115 -6.23 -3.61 16.08
CA ARG A 115 -6.59 -4.13 14.77
C ARG A 115 -5.95 -3.31 13.65
N LEU A 116 -6.13 -1.99 13.67
CA LEU A 116 -5.56 -1.10 12.65
C LEU A 116 -4.02 -1.09 12.69
N MET A 117 -3.43 -1.14 13.89
CA MET A 117 -1.99 -1.25 14.06
C MET A 117 -1.44 -2.50 13.36
N LEU A 118 -2.06 -3.67 13.57
CA LEU A 118 -1.67 -4.91 12.94
C LEU A 118 -1.81 -4.85 11.41
N MET A 119 -2.91 -4.29 10.91
CA MET A 119 -3.11 -4.10 9.46
C MET A 119 -2.02 -3.21 8.85
N ILE A 120 -1.66 -2.10 9.51
CA ILE A 120 -0.58 -1.21 9.04
C ILE A 120 0.77 -1.92 9.09
N MET A 121 1.05 -2.70 10.11
CA MET A 121 2.29 -3.48 10.20
C MET A 121 2.43 -4.46 9.03
N ILE A 122 1.38 -5.24 8.75
CA ILE A 122 1.35 -6.23 7.67
C ILE A 122 1.51 -5.56 6.30
N THR A 123 0.73 -4.52 6.01
CA THR A 123 0.78 -3.81 4.73
C THR A 123 2.09 -3.05 4.53
N THR A 124 2.64 -2.46 5.59
CA THR A 124 3.95 -1.77 5.56
C THR A 124 5.08 -2.76 5.27
N CYS A 125 5.01 -3.97 5.82
CA CYS A 125 5.99 -5.02 5.55
C CYS A 125 6.03 -5.37 4.04
N LEU A 126 4.88 -5.54 3.39
CA LEU A 126 4.81 -5.81 1.95
C LEU A 126 5.38 -4.65 1.13
N THR A 127 4.90 -3.42 1.40
CA THR A 127 5.29 -2.23 0.62
C THR A 127 6.76 -1.85 0.78
N ALA A 128 7.34 -2.11 1.96
CA ALA A 128 8.75 -1.86 2.22
C ALA A 128 9.68 -2.92 1.61
N THR A 129 9.20 -4.16 1.46
CA THR A 129 10.04 -5.30 1.01
C THR A 129 9.85 -5.67 -0.47
N THR A 130 8.93 -5.03 -1.19
CA THR A 130 8.62 -5.40 -2.58
C THR A 130 8.68 -4.17 -3.48
N LYS A 131 9.44 -4.25 -4.58
CA LYS A 131 9.50 -3.18 -5.58
C LYS A 131 8.16 -3.03 -6.29
N PRO A 132 7.71 -1.81 -6.62
CA PRO A 132 6.43 -1.59 -7.33
C PRO A 132 6.31 -2.38 -8.64
N LEU A 133 7.37 -2.43 -9.46
CA LEU A 133 7.39 -3.22 -10.70
C LEU A 133 7.25 -4.72 -10.46
N ASP A 134 7.88 -5.26 -9.39
CA ASP A 134 7.77 -6.68 -9.05
C ASP A 134 6.37 -7.00 -8.50
N MET A 135 5.77 -6.05 -7.78
CA MET A 135 4.39 -6.16 -7.30
C MET A 135 3.40 -6.23 -8.47
N THR A 136 3.60 -5.41 -9.52
CA THR A 136 2.78 -5.44 -10.74
C THR A 136 2.86 -6.81 -11.43
N LEU A 137 4.08 -7.36 -11.59
CA LEU A 137 4.26 -8.71 -12.15
C LEU A 137 3.60 -9.80 -11.30
N GLY A 138 3.68 -9.67 -9.96
CA GLY A 138 3.00 -10.59 -9.04
C GLY A 138 1.48 -10.54 -9.18
N ILE A 139 0.91 -9.34 -9.27
CA ILE A 139 -0.53 -9.15 -9.46
C ILE A 139 -0.98 -9.70 -10.82
N GLU A 140 -0.22 -9.45 -11.89
CA GLU A 140 -0.51 -10.00 -13.21
C GLU A 140 -0.60 -11.53 -13.19
N ASP A 141 0.38 -12.19 -12.57
CA ASP A 141 0.38 -13.65 -12.47
C ASP A 141 -0.79 -14.19 -11.63
N LEU A 142 -1.16 -13.47 -10.57
CA LEU A 142 -2.31 -13.83 -9.74
C LEU A 142 -3.65 -13.59 -10.46
N LEU A 143 -3.71 -12.63 -11.38
CA LEU A 143 -4.89 -12.35 -12.21
C LEU A 143 -4.97 -13.24 -13.46
N MET A 144 -3.89 -13.95 -13.82
CA MET A 144 -3.87 -14.83 -15.00
C MET A 144 -4.99 -15.87 -15.04
N PRO A 145 -5.38 -16.53 -13.93
CA PRO A 145 -6.52 -17.45 -13.92
C PRO A 145 -7.85 -16.79 -14.29
N LEU A 146 -7.98 -15.46 -13.99
CA LEU A 146 -9.17 -14.67 -14.30
C LEU A 146 -9.27 -14.32 -15.80
N LYS A 147 -8.26 -14.63 -16.61
CA LYS A 147 -8.34 -14.52 -18.07
C LYS A 147 -9.52 -15.32 -18.65
N LYS A 148 -9.94 -16.39 -17.95
CA LYS A 148 -11.17 -17.15 -18.30
C LYS A 148 -12.45 -16.29 -18.25
N PHE A 149 -12.43 -15.21 -17.47
CA PHE A 149 -13.52 -14.23 -17.34
C PHE A 149 -13.30 -12.99 -18.21
N HIS A 150 -12.49 -13.08 -19.28
CA HIS A 150 -12.16 -11.99 -20.21
C HIS A 150 -11.42 -10.79 -19.56
N VAL A 151 -10.75 -10.99 -18.42
CA VAL A 151 -9.92 -9.94 -17.80
C VAL A 151 -8.62 -9.82 -18.57
N PRO A 152 -8.28 -8.64 -19.17
CA PRO A 152 -7.04 -8.43 -19.91
C PRO A 152 -5.85 -8.18 -18.96
N ALA A 153 -5.52 -9.20 -18.14
CA ALA A 153 -4.53 -9.06 -17.05
C ALA A 153 -3.14 -8.65 -17.56
N HIS A 154 -2.75 -9.13 -18.74
CA HIS A 154 -1.46 -8.79 -19.35
C HIS A 154 -1.39 -7.33 -19.78
N GLU A 155 -2.43 -6.85 -20.45
CA GLU A 155 -2.53 -5.47 -20.92
C GLU A 155 -2.54 -4.49 -19.76
N ILE A 156 -3.29 -4.81 -18.70
CA ILE A 156 -3.32 -3.99 -17.45
C ILE A 156 -1.93 -3.93 -16.82
N ALA A 157 -1.24 -5.07 -16.68
CA ALA A 157 0.10 -5.09 -16.09
C ALA A 157 1.12 -4.34 -16.95
N MET A 158 1.02 -4.44 -18.26
CA MET A 158 1.86 -3.68 -19.19
C MET A 158 1.63 -2.18 -19.03
N LEU A 159 0.37 -1.72 -19.01
CA LEU A 159 0.02 -0.30 -18.78
C LEU A 159 0.57 0.22 -17.47
N ILE A 160 0.41 -0.54 -16.37
CA ILE A 160 0.95 -0.17 -15.06
C ILE A 160 2.50 -0.12 -15.10
N SER A 161 3.15 -1.06 -15.77
CA SER A 161 4.61 -1.08 -15.89
C SER A 161 5.14 0.11 -16.68
N ILE A 162 4.46 0.50 -17.76
CA ILE A 162 4.77 1.69 -18.57
C ILE A 162 4.56 2.95 -17.69
N ALA A 163 3.43 3.04 -16.99
CA ALA A 163 3.14 4.16 -16.11
C ALA A 163 4.21 4.31 -15.02
N LEU A 164 4.56 3.21 -14.31
CA LEU A 164 5.60 3.22 -13.27
C LEU A 164 6.97 3.64 -13.80
N ARG A 165 7.27 3.34 -15.06
CA ARG A 165 8.51 3.77 -15.73
C ARG A 165 8.49 5.27 -16.03
N PHE A 166 7.36 5.82 -16.49
CA PHE A 166 7.26 7.22 -16.87
C PHE A 166 7.02 8.19 -15.71
N ILE A 167 6.54 7.71 -14.54
CA ILE A 167 6.31 8.56 -13.37
C ILE A 167 7.56 9.37 -12.97
N PRO A 168 8.78 8.79 -12.83
CA PRO A 168 9.99 9.57 -12.53
C PRO A 168 10.24 10.67 -13.57
N ASP A 169 10.15 10.34 -14.85
CA ASP A 169 10.40 11.28 -15.93
C ASP A 169 9.40 12.44 -15.91
N LEU A 170 8.11 12.14 -15.65
CA LEU A 170 7.07 13.16 -15.52
C LEU A 170 7.28 14.06 -14.29
N ILE A 171 7.79 13.52 -13.18
CA ILE A 171 8.12 14.30 -11.99
C ILE A 171 9.28 15.27 -12.30
N GLU A 172 10.31 14.82 -12.98
CA GLU A 172 11.43 15.68 -13.39
C GLU A 172 10.97 16.76 -14.36
N GLU A 173 10.15 16.40 -15.35
CA GLU A 173 9.57 17.33 -16.31
C GLU A 173 8.71 18.39 -15.62
N THR A 174 7.86 17.94 -14.67
CA THR A 174 7.05 18.85 -13.82
C THR A 174 7.91 19.87 -13.10
N GLN A 175 9.02 19.43 -12.49
CA GLN A 175 9.94 20.33 -11.79
C GLN A 175 10.63 21.31 -12.75
N ARG A 176 10.98 20.86 -13.95
CA ARG A 176 11.58 21.69 -14.99
C ARG A 176 10.62 22.78 -15.45
N ILE A 177 9.38 22.41 -15.81
CA ILE A 177 8.33 23.34 -16.23
C ILE A 177 8.00 24.31 -15.09
N MET A 178 7.87 23.82 -13.85
CA MET A 178 7.61 24.66 -12.67
C MET A 178 8.67 25.74 -12.50
N LYS A 179 9.96 25.38 -12.58
CA LYS A 179 11.05 26.35 -12.51
C LYS A 179 11.00 27.38 -13.66
N ALA A 180 10.71 26.92 -14.87
CA ALA A 180 10.59 27.81 -16.02
C ALA A 180 9.41 28.81 -15.88
N GLN A 181 8.26 28.36 -15.34
CA GLN A 181 7.11 29.24 -15.09
C GLN A 181 7.39 30.23 -13.94
N GLN A 182 8.07 29.79 -12.88
CA GLN A 182 8.52 30.69 -11.81
C GLN A 182 9.46 31.79 -12.33
N SER A 183 10.38 31.47 -13.24
CA SER A 183 11.26 32.45 -13.88
C SER A 183 10.51 33.45 -14.76
N ARG A 184 9.30 33.08 -15.23
CA ARG A 184 8.36 33.95 -15.97
C ARG A 184 7.46 34.77 -15.05
N GLY A 185 7.66 34.70 -13.73
CA GLY A 185 6.87 35.43 -12.75
C GLY A 185 5.54 34.77 -12.34
N VAL A 186 5.31 33.51 -12.71
CA VAL A 186 4.11 32.76 -12.31
C VAL A 186 4.34 32.22 -10.90
N ASP A 187 3.60 32.73 -9.91
CA ASP A 187 3.62 32.20 -8.55
C ASP A 187 2.44 31.24 -8.35
N MET A 188 2.74 29.97 -7.98
CA MET A 188 1.74 28.94 -7.73
C MET A 188 1.19 28.95 -6.30
N LYS A 189 1.81 29.72 -5.39
CA LYS A 189 1.46 29.74 -3.97
C LYS A 189 0.70 30.99 -3.56
N GLU A 190 0.96 32.10 -4.19
CA GLU A 190 0.38 33.40 -3.88
C GLU A 190 -0.67 33.81 -4.91
N GLY A 191 -1.54 34.77 -4.58
CA GLY A 191 -2.58 35.30 -5.46
C GLY A 191 -3.98 34.81 -5.19
N LYS A 192 -4.93 35.38 -5.95
CA LYS A 192 -6.36 35.01 -5.90
C LYS A 192 -6.59 33.58 -6.45
N LEU A 193 -7.70 32.96 -6.09
CA LEU A 193 -8.04 31.58 -6.53
C LEU A 193 -7.91 31.41 -8.06
N MET A 194 -8.36 32.38 -8.85
CA MET A 194 -8.29 32.32 -10.32
C MET A 194 -6.85 32.40 -10.82
N GLU A 195 -5.98 33.20 -10.21
CA GLU A 195 -4.56 33.32 -10.56
C GLU A 195 -3.83 31.99 -10.28
N ARG A 196 -4.14 31.32 -9.16
CA ARG A 196 -3.61 29.99 -8.85
C ARG A 196 -4.08 28.92 -9.83
N VAL A 197 -5.37 28.96 -10.25
CA VAL A 197 -5.88 28.05 -11.29
C VAL A 197 -5.14 28.24 -12.61
N MET A 198 -4.93 29.50 -13.03
CA MET A 198 -4.18 29.80 -14.24
C MET A 198 -2.71 29.37 -14.13
N ALA A 199 -2.09 29.55 -12.98
CA ALA A 199 -0.72 29.08 -12.72
C ALA A 199 -0.62 27.54 -12.79
N ILE A 200 -1.61 26.81 -12.27
CA ILE A 200 -1.66 25.34 -12.37
C ILE A 200 -1.89 24.91 -13.84
N LEU A 201 -2.77 25.59 -14.57
CA LEU A 201 -3.00 25.30 -16.00
C LEU A 201 -1.74 25.52 -16.83
N SER A 202 -0.93 26.55 -16.54
CA SER A 202 0.35 26.81 -17.23
C SER A 202 1.38 25.69 -17.01
N LEU A 203 1.20 24.84 -15.98
CA LEU A 203 1.99 23.65 -15.72
C LEU A 203 1.38 22.40 -16.39
N ILE A 204 0.04 22.22 -16.25
CA ILE A 204 -0.65 21.01 -16.71
C ILE A 204 -0.64 20.91 -18.24
N VAL A 205 -0.90 22.01 -18.96
CA VAL A 205 -1.01 21.99 -20.42
C VAL A 205 0.29 21.53 -21.09
N PRO A 206 1.48 22.09 -20.79
CA PRO A 206 2.72 21.60 -21.36
C PRO A 206 3.04 20.14 -20.98
N LEU A 207 2.76 19.74 -19.74
CA LEU A 207 2.91 18.35 -19.28
C LEU A 207 2.03 17.38 -20.07
N PHE A 208 0.78 17.75 -20.31
CA PHE A 208 -0.16 16.92 -21.08
C PHE A 208 0.32 16.75 -22.53
N VAL A 209 0.76 17.83 -23.17
CA VAL A 209 1.30 17.77 -24.55
C VAL A 209 2.54 16.88 -24.61
N SER A 210 3.48 17.06 -23.64
CA SER A 210 4.68 16.22 -23.59
C SER A 210 4.34 14.74 -23.34
N ALA A 211 3.34 14.46 -22.49
CA ALA A 211 2.88 13.09 -22.25
C ALA A 211 2.23 12.45 -23.48
N LEU A 212 1.44 13.21 -24.27
CA LEU A 212 0.86 12.72 -25.53
C LEU A 212 1.95 12.40 -26.55
N GLN A 213 2.92 13.29 -26.72
CA GLN A 213 4.06 13.05 -27.63
C GLN A 213 4.84 11.78 -27.26
N ARG A 214 5.13 11.59 -25.96
CA ARG A 214 5.79 10.36 -25.48
C ARG A 214 4.95 9.10 -25.71
N ALA A 215 3.62 9.21 -25.56
CA ALA A 215 2.73 8.07 -25.82
C ALA A 215 2.73 7.70 -27.31
N GLU A 216 2.73 8.68 -28.22
CA GLU A 216 2.83 8.48 -29.66
C GLU A 216 4.18 7.87 -30.04
N ASP A 217 5.29 8.43 -29.54
CA ASP A 217 6.64 7.89 -29.77
C ASP A 217 6.76 6.43 -29.28
N LEU A 218 6.18 6.13 -28.11
CA LEU A 218 6.17 4.77 -27.56
C LEU A 218 5.34 3.84 -28.44
N ALA A 219 4.15 4.27 -28.89
CA ALA A 219 3.29 3.47 -29.75
C ALA A 219 4.01 3.13 -31.08
N ASN A 220 4.58 4.13 -31.73
CA ASN A 220 5.36 3.96 -32.96
C ASN A 220 6.57 3.01 -32.75
N ALA A 221 7.28 3.16 -31.63
CA ALA A 221 8.40 2.27 -31.30
C ALA A 221 7.94 0.82 -30.99
N MET A 222 6.77 0.64 -30.43
CA MET A 222 6.18 -0.68 -30.19
C MET A 222 5.75 -1.34 -31.50
N GLU A 223 5.08 -0.61 -32.38
CA GLU A 223 4.69 -1.10 -33.72
C GLU A 223 5.91 -1.49 -34.56
N ALA A 224 6.94 -0.64 -34.59
CA ALA A 224 8.19 -0.92 -35.32
C ALA A 224 8.90 -2.18 -34.77
N ARG A 225 8.68 -2.56 -33.51
CA ARG A 225 9.20 -3.79 -32.92
C ARG A 225 8.25 -5.00 -33.05
N GLY A 226 7.18 -4.87 -33.86
CA GLY A 226 6.21 -5.93 -34.11
C GLY A 226 5.31 -6.21 -32.90
N TYR A 227 4.97 -5.19 -32.10
CA TYR A 227 4.02 -5.36 -31.03
C TYR A 227 2.63 -5.70 -31.59
N SER A 228 2.09 -6.88 -31.22
CA SER A 228 0.75 -7.34 -31.58
C SER A 228 -0.06 -7.60 -30.29
N PRO A 229 -1.18 -6.90 -30.05
CA PRO A 229 -2.02 -7.14 -28.88
C PRO A 229 -2.63 -8.56 -28.91
N GLY A 230 -2.70 -9.22 -27.76
CA GLY A 230 -3.38 -10.52 -27.62
C GLY A 230 -2.54 -11.76 -27.96
N GLU A 231 -1.36 -11.64 -28.55
CA GLU A 231 -0.49 -12.79 -28.82
C GLU A 231 0.22 -13.30 -27.56
N LYS A 232 0.43 -14.64 -27.52
CA LYS A 232 1.22 -15.25 -26.44
C LYS A 232 2.70 -14.84 -26.57
N ARG A 233 3.24 -14.27 -25.49
CA ARG A 233 4.63 -13.79 -25.46
C ARG A 233 5.43 -14.45 -24.38
N THR A 234 6.75 -14.55 -24.61
CA THR A 234 7.72 -14.91 -23.58
C THR A 234 8.09 -13.69 -22.76
N ARG A 235 8.26 -13.88 -21.47
CA ARG A 235 8.68 -12.80 -20.54
C ARG A 235 10.16 -12.87 -20.28
N TYR A 236 10.81 -11.71 -20.25
CA TYR A 236 12.21 -11.61 -19.85
C TYR A 236 12.39 -11.97 -18.36
N LYS A 237 11.53 -11.44 -17.49
CA LYS A 237 11.54 -11.72 -16.06
C LYS A 237 10.42 -12.69 -15.71
N VAL A 238 10.79 -13.92 -15.34
CA VAL A 238 9.86 -14.96 -14.90
C VAL A 238 10.00 -15.10 -13.39
N LEU A 239 8.88 -14.98 -12.66
CA LEU A 239 8.84 -15.22 -11.22
C LEU A 239 8.94 -16.73 -10.95
N LYS A 240 9.80 -17.14 -10.00
CA LYS A 240 9.98 -18.55 -9.62
C LYS A 240 9.81 -18.68 -8.11
N MET A 241 8.78 -19.42 -7.69
CA MET A 241 8.55 -19.72 -6.29
C MET A 241 9.65 -20.66 -5.77
N GLY A 242 10.29 -20.26 -4.67
CA GLY A 242 11.28 -21.05 -3.95
C GLY A 242 10.71 -21.68 -2.67
N LYS A 243 11.49 -22.54 -2.00
CA LYS A 243 11.09 -23.17 -0.72
C LYS A 243 10.69 -22.14 0.35
N ARG A 244 11.34 -20.98 0.38
CA ARG A 244 11.05 -19.90 1.35
C ARG A 244 9.65 -19.32 1.17
N ASP A 245 9.17 -19.24 -0.07
CA ASP A 245 7.86 -18.72 -0.39
C ASP A 245 6.73 -19.63 0.11
N TYR A 246 6.96 -20.96 -0.01
CA TYR A 246 6.03 -21.95 0.55
C TYR A 246 5.99 -21.89 2.08
N PHE A 247 7.14 -21.68 2.76
CA PHE A 247 7.17 -21.49 4.21
C PHE A 247 6.40 -20.23 4.65
N LEU A 248 6.51 -19.13 3.90
CA LEU A 248 5.76 -17.90 4.18
C LEU A 248 4.25 -18.14 4.06
N LEU A 249 3.82 -18.81 2.98
CA LEU A 249 2.41 -19.14 2.76
C LEU A 249 1.89 -20.09 3.84
N LEU A 250 2.64 -21.13 4.16
CA LEU A 250 2.28 -22.07 5.22
C LEU A 250 2.12 -21.36 6.57
N GLY A 251 3.03 -20.44 6.92
CA GLY A 251 2.93 -19.62 8.13
C GLY A 251 1.68 -18.73 8.13
N ALA A 252 1.33 -18.11 7.01
CA ALA A 252 0.14 -17.28 6.90
C ALA A 252 -1.14 -18.12 7.02
N PHE A 253 -1.23 -19.26 6.34
CA PHE A 253 -2.40 -20.14 6.41
C PHE A 253 -2.55 -20.81 7.77
N THR A 254 -1.45 -21.25 8.42
CA THR A 254 -1.51 -21.78 9.79
C THR A 254 -2.00 -20.73 10.77
N THR A 255 -1.57 -19.47 10.64
CA THR A 255 -2.08 -18.37 11.46
C THR A 255 -3.58 -18.19 11.25
N LEU A 256 -4.06 -18.22 10.01
CA LEU A 256 -5.50 -18.12 9.71
C LEU A 256 -6.29 -19.26 10.37
N ILE A 257 -5.82 -20.50 10.26
CA ILE A 257 -6.47 -21.69 10.86
C ILE A 257 -6.50 -21.55 12.39
N VAL A 258 -5.41 -21.13 13.01
CA VAL A 258 -5.35 -20.87 14.46
C VAL A 258 -6.36 -19.80 14.88
N MET A 259 -6.50 -18.73 14.09
CA MET A 259 -7.47 -17.67 14.36
C MET A 259 -8.92 -18.16 14.29
N ILE A 260 -9.24 -18.99 13.27
CA ILE A 260 -10.55 -19.62 13.14
C ILE A 260 -10.81 -20.56 14.32
N GLY A 261 -9.83 -21.38 14.70
CA GLY A 261 -9.94 -22.27 15.85
C GLY A 261 -10.18 -21.52 17.18
N LEU A 262 -9.45 -20.43 17.40
CA LEU A 262 -9.65 -19.57 18.58
C LEU A 262 -11.02 -18.89 18.57
N ALA A 263 -11.52 -18.46 17.43
CA ALA A 263 -12.84 -17.84 17.31
C ALA A 263 -14.01 -18.82 17.54
N ILE A 264 -13.78 -20.12 17.36
CA ILE A 264 -14.78 -21.18 17.65
C ILE A 264 -14.74 -21.58 19.13
N LEU A 265 -13.56 -21.48 19.77
CA LEU A 265 -13.35 -21.89 21.17
C LEU A 265 -13.70 -20.79 22.19
N LEU A 266 -13.65 -19.53 21.78
CA LEU A 266 -13.97 -18.34 22.60
C LEU A 266 -15.38 -17.82 22.32
#